data_ee44088c1cdc914611b9ddeccd2a138e
#
_entry.id   ee44088c1cdc914611b9ddeccd2a138e
#
_cell.length_a   1.000
_cell.length_b   1.000
_cell.length_c   1.000
_cell.angle_alpha   90.00
_cell.angle_beta   90.00
_cell.angle_gamma   90.00
#
_symmetry.space_group_name_H-M   'P 1'
#
loop_
_entity.id
_entity.type
_entity.pdbx_description
1 polymer ?
#
loop_
_entity_poly.entity_id
_entity_poly.type
_entity_poly.pdbx_seq_one_letter_code
_entity_poly.pdbx_strand_id
1 'polypeptide(L)'
;MKDKDKIILSKTLSYICRHGAEKEGIEINKEGGWIKIFDILEYLNKKSKFNNVTNLDISNIVESCSKNRFSICVINNNEYIRANQGGSIKSVNLNFVELEIKDKNVKFYHGTNDDAANIIMNGLGLSKMKRTHIHMNDKMPNQGEIISGMRSSCTKIIIIDVNKAIDLGVKFFISSNKVILSEGITDKNSQHYGYIPKSCLSVIDR
;
A
#
# COMPACT_ATOMS: atom_id res chain seq x y z
N MET A 1 -0.39 26.58 -5.48
CA MET A 1 -0.75 25.65 -6.58
C MET A 1 -2.27 25.47 -6.68
N LYS A 2 -2.86 25.36 -7.91
CA LYS A 2 -4.31 25.09 -8.11
C LYS A 2 -4.66 23.66 -7.65
N ASP A 3 -5.90 23.42 -7.21
CA ASP A 3 -6.29 22.09 -6.68
C ASP A 3 -6.12 20.95 -7.68
N LYS A 4 -6.39 21.21 -8.97
CA LYS A 4 -6.14 20.24 -10.04
C LYS A 4 -4.66 19.84 -10.12
N ASP A 5 -3.76 20.79 -9.95
CA ASP A 5 -2.30 20.55 -10.00
C ASP A 5 -1.82 19.79 -8.76
N LYS A 6 -2.40 20.08 -7.58
CA LYS A 6 -2.15 19.32 -6.34
C LYS A 6 -2.51 17.84 -6.51
N ILE A 7 -3.67 17.54 -7.10
CA ILE A 7 -4.10 16.16 -7.38
C ILE A 7 -3.13 15.46 -8.31
N ILE A 8 -2.68 16.15 -9.36
CA ILE A 8 -1.72 15.60 -10.33
C ILE A 8 -0.38 15.34 -9.65
N LEU A 9 0.13 16.29 -8.88
CA LEU A 9 1.40 16.15 -8.13
C LEU A 9 1.32 14.99 -7.14
N SER A 10 0.24 14.89 -6.35
CA SER A 10 0.03 13.78 -5.41
C SER A 10 0.01 12.42 -6.10
N LYS A 11 -0.63 12.31 -7.28
CA LYS A 11 -0.62 11.06 -8.08
C LYS A 11 0.78 10.74 -8.60
N THR A 12 1.52 11.76 -9.05
CA THR A 12 2.88 11.58 -9.57
C THR A 12 3.85 11.18 -8.47
N LEU A 13 3.79 11.82 -7.28
CA LEU A 13 4.55 11.39 -6.11
C LEU A 13 4.23 9.95 -5.71
N SER A 14 2.93 9.58 -5.72
CA SER A 14 2.52 8.20 -5.46
C SER A 14 3.10 7.21 -6.47
N TYR A 15 3.15 7.57 -7.75
CA TYR A 15 3.76 6.75 -8.79
C TYR A 15 5.27 6.59 -8.56
N ILE A 16 5.99 7.70 -8.36
CA ILE A 16 7.45 7.69 -8.14
C ILE A 16 7.78 6.82 -6.93
N CYS A 17 7.21 7.13 -5.76
CA CYS A 17 7.56 6.45 -4.50
C CYS A 17 7.14 4.97 -4.45
N ARG A 18 6.19 4.53 -5.27
CA ARG A 18 5.66 3.16 -5.21
C ARG A 18 6.10 2.27 -6.36
N HIS A 19 6.32 2.85 -7.54
CA HIS A 19 6.40 2.08 -8.78
C HIS A 19 7.50 2.53 -9.72
N GLY A 20 7.79 3.83 -9.77
CA GLY A 20 8.48 4.45 -10.88
C GLY A 20 9.93 4.88 -10.60
N ALA A 21 10.37 5.02 -9.36
CA ALA A 21 11.66 5.61 -9.04
C ALA A 21 12.81 5.01 -9.88
N GLU A 22 13.01 3.70 -9.85
CA GLU A 22 14.07 3.04 -10.61
C GLU A 22 13.93 3.23 -12.12
N LYS A 23 12.70 3.20 -12.66
CA LYS A 23 12.43 3.38 -14.11
C LYS A 23 12.72 4.80 -14.58
N GLU A 24 12.50 5.77 -13.71
CA GLU A 24 12.70 7.18 -13.99
C GLU A 24 14.13 7.64 -13.66
N GLY A 25 15.01 6.71 -13.23
CA GLY A 25 16.39 7.01 -12.88
C GLY A 25 16.54 7.78 -11.57
N ILE A 26 15.54 7.71 -10.69
CA ILE A 26 15.54 8.35 -9.38
C ILE A 26 16.04 7.33 -8.35
N GLU A 27 17.07 7.70 -7.59
CA GLU A 27 17.61 6.85 -6.54
C GLU A 27 16.59 6.63 -5.43
N ILE A 28 16.37 5.36 -5.06
CA ILE A 28 15.52 4.97 -3.94
C ILE A 28 16.30 4.09 -2.97
N ASN A 29 16.27 4.43 -1.69
CA ASN A 29 16.91 3.63 -0.66
C ASN A 29 16.18 2.28 -0.53
N LYS A 30 16.93 1.19 -0.62
CA LYS A 30 16.38 -0.17 -0.54
C LYS A 30 15.81 -0.48 0.83
N GLU A 31 16.37 0.10 1.89
CA GLU A 31 15.86 -0.01 3.26
C GLU A 31 15.00 1.20 3.59
N GLY A 32 13.69 0.98 3.69
CA GLY A 32 12.72 2.01 4.03
C GLY A 32 12.09 2.75 2.86
N GLY A 33 12.60 2.61 1.62
CA GLY A 33 12.00 3.21 0.43
C GLY A 33 12.09 4.74 0.36
N TRP A 34 13.10 5.33 1.00
CA TRP A 34 13.30 6.76 1.03
C TRP A 34 13.91 7.29 -0.27
N ILE A 35 13.38 8.39 -0.76
CA ILE A 35 13.85 9.12 -1.94
C ILE A 35 14.17 10.55 -1.52
N LYS A 36 15.31 11.07 -1.95
CA LYS A 36 15.67 12.46 -1.68
C LYS A 36 14.70 13.40 -2.42
N ILE A 37 14.12 14.36 -1.70
CA ILE A 37 13.14 15.30 -2.31
C ILE A 37 13.77 16.11 -3.42
N PHE A 38 15.04 16.46 -3.28
CA PHE A 38 15.81 17.16 -4.31
C PHE A 38 15.78 16.43 -5.66
N ASP A 39 16.01 15.10 -5.68
CA ASP A 39 16.03 14.29 -6.91
C ASP A 39 14.65 14.23 -7.57
N ILE A 40 13.58 14.17 -6.75
CA ILE A 40 12.20 14.25 -7.24
C ILE A 40 11.94 15.63 -7.87
N LEU A 41 12.39 16.72 -7.26
CA LEU A 41 12.21 18.07 -7.78
C LEU A 41 12.97 18.26 -9.09
N GLU A 42 14.22 17.78 -9.20
CA GLU A 42 14.95 17.78 -10.48
C GLU A 42 14.19 17.04 -11.58
N TYR A 43 13.67 15.85 -11.26
CA TYR A 43 12.88 15.07 -12.21
C TYR A 43 11.60 15.80 -12.63
N LEU A 44 10.85 16.36 -11.68
CA LEU A 44 9.58 17.04 -11.96
C LEU A 44 9.80 18.31 -12.78
N ASN A 45 10.77 19.12 -12.43
CA ASN A 45 11.01 20.43 -13.06
C ASN A 45 11.60 20.31 -14.49
N LYS A 46 12.07 19.12 -14.89
CA LYS A 46 12.39 18.81 -16.29
C LYS A 46 11.13 18.59 -17.15
N LYS A 47 9.96 18.42 -16.54
CA LYS A 47 8.70 18.17 -17.24
C LYS A 47 7.85 19.45 -17.30
N SER A 48 7.47 19.90 -18.48
CA SER A 48 6.71 21.15 -18.69
C SER A 48 5.45 21.28 -17.82
N LYS A 49 4.86 20.15 -17.43
CA LYS A 49 3.68 20.10 -16.57
C LYS A 49 3.94 20.50 -15.11
N PHE A 50 5.17 20.47 -14.65
CA PHE A 50 5.55 20.69 -13.26
C PHE A 50 6.55 21.85 -13.09
N ASN A 51 6.55 22.82 -14.01
CA ASN A 51 7.41 23.99 -13.90
C ASN A 51 7.23 24.69 -12.56
N ASN A 52 8.34 24.87 -11.83
CA ASN A 52 8.41 25.55 -10.54
C ASN A 52 7.76 24.81 -9.36
N VAL A 53 7.66 23.48 -9.36
CA VAL A 53 7.33 22.71 -8.15
C VAL A 53 8.45 22.90 -7.13
N THR A 54 8.06 23.25 -5.92
CA THR A 54 8.97 23.52 -4.80
C THR A 54 8.88 22.43 -3.73
N ASN A 55 9.83 22.43 -2.81
CA ASN A 55 9.77 21.57 -1.62
C ASN A 55 8.51 21.83 -0.79
N LEU A 56 8.13 23.09 -0.62
CA LEU A 56 6.91 23.47 0.09
C LEU A 56 5.64 22.85 -0.56
N ASP A 57 5.60 22.74 -1.88
CA ASP A 57 4.47 22.09 -2.56
C ASP A 57 4.39 20.59 -2.22
N ILE A 58 5.54 19.91 -2.15
CA ILE A 58 5.60 18.50 -1.73
C ILE A 58 5.15 18.35 -0.26
N SER A 59 5.67 19.18 0.64
CA SER A 59 5.30 19.17 2.06
C SER A 59 3.81 19.39 2.26
N ASN A 60 3.22 20.37 1.56
CA ASN A 60 1.77 20.63 1.59
C ASN A 60 0.94 19.43 1.10
N ILE A 61 1.41 18.69 0.07
CA ILE A 61 0.74 17.47 -0.40
C ILE A 61 0.78 16.37 0.66
N VAL A 62 1.91 16.23 1.37
CA VAL A 62 2.06 15.22 2.43
C VAL A 62 1.17 15.56 3.62
N GLU A 63 1.19 16.79 4.10
CA GLU A 63 0.41 17.26 5.25
C GLU A 63 -1.10 17.22 5.00
N SER A 64 -1.54 17.60 3.80
CA SER A 64 -2.97 17.59 3.43
C SER A 64 -3.51 16.19 3.09
N CYS A 65 -2.66 15.15 3.13
CA CYS A 65 -3.06 13.81 2.78
C CYS A 65 -3.78 13.09 3.93
N SER A 66 -5.11 13.14 4.00
CA SER A 66 -5.91 12.49 5.04
C SER A 66 -5.61 10.99 5.23
N LYS A 67 -5.15 10.31 4.17
CA LYS A 67 -4.79 8.88 4.21
C LYS A 67 -3.33 8.64 4.61
N ASN A 68 -2.57 9.65 4.99
CA ASN A 68 -1.16 9.55 5.37
C ASN A 68 -0.34 8.64 4.43
N ARG A 69 -0.45 8.88 3.10
CA ARG A 69 0.18 8.02 2.09
C ARG A 69 1.69 8.12 2.07
N PHE A 70 2.23 9.24 2.56
CA PHE A 70 3.64 9.57 2.52
C PHE A 70 4.15 9.90 3.91
N SER A 71 5.45 9.74 4.10
CA SER A 71 6.21 10.29 5.22
C SER A 71 7.38 11.10 4.70
N ILE A 72 7.73 12.17 5.41
CA ILE A 72 8.96 12.96 5.19
C ILE A 72 9.84 12.78 6.40
N CYS A 73 11.16 12.72 6.20
CA CYS A 73 12.17 12.80 7.24
C CYS A 73 13.36 13.63 6.78
N VAL A 74 14.17 14.09 7.74
CA VAL A 74 15.42 14.80 7.50
C VAL A 74 16.58 13.92 7.94
N ILE A 75 17.54 13.67 7.04
CA ILE A 75 18.76 12.90 7.31
C ILE A 75 19.94 13.73 6.76
N ASN A 76 20.89 14.07 7.61
CA ASN A 76 22.08 14.85 7.23
C ASN A 76 21.72 16.13 6.43
N ASN A 77 20.80 16.92 6.95
CA ASN A 77 20.30 18.17 6.34
C ASN A 77 19.64 18.01 4.96
N ASN A 78 19.31 16.80 4.54
CA ASN A 78 18.53 16.52 3.33
C ASN A 78 17.15 15.98 3.71
N GLU A 79 16.14 16.43 2.98
CA GLU A 79 14.77 15.93 3.14
C GLU A 79 14.50 14.74 2.21
N TYR A 80 13.85 13.74 2.76
CA TYR A 80 13.48 12.52 2.07
C TYR A 80 11.99 12.28 2.21
N ILE A 81 11.41 11.68 1.17
CA ILE A 81 10.01 11.24 1.14
C ILE A 81 9.95 9.75 0.82
N ARG A 82 8.95 9.08 1.39
CA ARG A 82 8.59 7.70 1.00
C ARG A 82 7.09 7.50 0.95
N ALA A 83 6.64 6.47 0.24
CA ALA A 83 5.29 5.96 0.38
C ALA A 83 5.22 5.01 1.59
N ASN A 84 4.20 5.19 2.43
CA ASN A 84 4.02 4.36 3.64
C ASN A 84 3.58 2.92 3.35
N GLN A 85 3.06 2.65 2.14
CA GLN A 85 2.65 1.31 1.68
C GLN A 85 2.29 1.32 0.19
N GLY A 86 2.02 0.14 -0.38
CA GLY A 86 1.46 0.00 -1.74
C GLY A 86 2.49 -0.02 -2.85
N GLY A 87 3.76 -0.24 -2.53
CA GLY A 87 4.85 -0.37 -3.49
C GLY A 87 4.79 -1.65 -4.33
N SER A 88 5.44 -1.61 -5.49
CA SER A 88 5.72 -2.77 -6.35
C SER A 88 7.20 -2.89 -6.72
N ILE A 89 8.05 -2.02 -6.19
CA ILE A 89 9.50 -2.07 -6.38
C ILE A 89 10.03 -3.19 -5.47
N LYS A 90 10.44 -4.30 -6.07
CA LYS A 90 10.82 -5.53 -5.34
C LYS A 90 12.13 -5.40 -4.57
N SER A 91 13.01 -4.47 -4.96
CA SER A 91 14.27 -4.18 -4.31
C SER A 91 14.11 -3.41 -2.99
N VAL A 92 12.91 -2.86 -2.73
CA VAL A 92 12.63 -2.00 -1.56
C VAL A 92 11.95 -2.80 -0.46
N ASN A 93 12.56 -2.78 0.72
CA ASN A 93 11.97 -3.26 1.98
C ASN A 93 11.47 -2.06 2.80
N LEU A 94 10.18 -1.96 3.06
CA LEU A 94 9.57 -0.88 3.84
C LEU A 94 9.61 -1.11 5.36
N ASN A 95 10.20 -2.22 5.83
CA ASN A 95 10.38 -2.57 7.24
C ASN A 95 9.06 -2.48 8.03
N PHE A 96 8.02 -3.16 7.54
CA PHE A 96 6.74 -3.25 8.24
C PHE A 96 6.87 -4.05 9.53
N VAL A 97 6.09 -3.68 10.54
CA VAL A 97 6.06 -4.39 11.83
C VAL A 97 5.15 -5.61 11.70
N GLU A 98 5.65 -6.80 12.03
CA GLU A 98 4.86 -8.03 12.08
C GLU A 98 3.84 -7.93 13.23
N LEU A 99 2.59 -8.31 12.97
CA LEU A 99 1.51 -8.28 13.95
C LEU A 99 1.49 -9.56 14.77
N GLU A 100 1.58 -9.42 16.10
CA GLU A 100 1.26 -10.50 17.03
C GLU A 100 -0.25 -10.55 17.26
N ILE A 101 -0.92 -11.57 16.74
CA ILE A 101 -2.36 -11.77 16.86
C ILE A 101 -2.64 -12.73 18.02
N LYS A 102 -3.19 -12.20 19.12
CA LYS A 102 -3.52 -12.98 20.33
C LYS A 102 -4.99 -13.39 20.42
N ASP A 103 -5.87 -12.59 19.80
CA ASP A 103 -7.31 -12.89 19.78
C ASP A 103 -7.63 -13.93 18.71
N LYS A 104 -8.41 -14.96 19.09
CA LYS A 104 -8.82 -16.07 18.20
C LYS A 104 -9.95 -15.70 17.22
N ASN A 105 -10.55 -14.53 17.36
CA ASN A 105 -11.70 -14.11 16.54
C ASN A 105 -11.38 -12.93 15.59
N VAL A 106 -10.08 -12.59 15.43
CA VAL A 106 -9.68 -11.48 14.55
C VAL A 106 -10.07 -11.74 13.11
N LYS A 107 -10.66 -10.75 12.49
CA LYS A 107 -10.98 -10.73 11.06
C LYS A 107 -10.34 -9.50 10.42
N PHE A 108 -9.81 -9.68 9.21
CA PHE A 108 -9.41 -8.56 8.36
C PHE A 108 -10.32 -8.50 7.13
N TYR A 109 -10.38 -7.33 6.50
CA TYR A 109 -11.36 -7.03 5.47
C TYR A 109 -10.69 -6.45 4.22
N HIS A 110 -11.12 -6.93 3.05
CA HIS A 110 -10.65 -6.39 1.76
C HIS A 110 -11.84 -6.10 0.86
N GLY A 111 -11.98 -4.84 0.43
CA GLY A 111 -13.07 -4.42 -0.47
C GLY A 111 -12.73 -4.66 -1.93
N THR A 112 -13.68 -5.24 -2.66
CA THR A 112 -13.54 -5.58 -4.07
C THR A 112 -14.87 -5.39 -4.82
N ASN A 113 -14.92 -5.73 -6.10
CA ASN A 113 -16.15 -5.80 -6.89
C ASN A 113 -16.57 -7.27 -7.12
N ASP A 114 -17.73 -7.48 -7.73
CA ASP A 114 -18.31 -8.80 -7.97
C ASP A 114 -17.39 -9.70 -8.79
N ASP A 115 -16.86 -9.20 -9.91
CA ASP A 115 -15.99 -9.98 -10.80
C ASP A 115 -14.72 -10.45 -10.10
N ALA A 116 -14.06 -9.53 -9.38
CA ALA A 116 -12.85 -9.86 -8.63
C ALA A 116 -13.15 -10.77 -7.44
N ALA A 117 -14.31 -10.63 -6.76
CA ALA A 117 -14.72 -11.55 -5.70
C ALA A 117 -14.90 -12.96 -6.25
N ASN A 118 -15.54 -13.12 -7.42
CA ASN A 118 -15.69 -14.41 -8.10
C ASN A 118 -14.33 -15.03 -8.44
N ILE A 119 -13.38 -14.26 -8.97
CA ILE A 119 -12.02 -14.73 -9.27
C ILE A 119 -11.30 -15.18 -7.98
N ILE A 120 -11.41 -14.42 -6.90
CA ILE A 120 -10.79 -14.73 -5.61
C ILE A 120 -11.36 -16.03 -5.03
N MET A 121 -12.70 -16.17 -5.01
CA MET A 121 -13.37 -17.29 -4.36
C MET A 121 -13.34 -18.58 -5.19
N ASN A 122 -13.28 -18.50 -6.51
CA ASN A 122 -13.16 -19.67 -7.39
C ASN A 122 -11.70 -20.03 -7.73
N GLY A 123 -10.77 -19.12 -7.49
CA GLY A 123 -9.33 -19.32 -7.74
C GLY A 123 -8.56 -19.81 -6.51
N LEU A 124 -7.31 -19.38 -6.41
CA LEU A 124 -6.40 -19.74 -5.31
C LEU A 124 -6.62 -18.92 -4.03
N GLY A 125 -7.37 -17.83 -4.10
CA GLY A 125 -7.62 -16.92 -2.99
C GLY A 125 -7.23 -15.46 -3.29
N LEU A 126 -7.00 -14.66 -2.25
CA LEU A 126 -6.71 -13.23 -2.36
C LEU A 126 -5.22 -13.01 -2.66
N SER A 127 -4.92 -12.44 -3.82
CA SER A 127 -3.57 -12.25 -4.34
C SER A 127 -3.01 -10.84 -4.07
N LYS A 128 -1.71 -10.75 -3.84
CA LYS A 128 -0.97 -9.46 -3.85
C LYS A 128 -0.84 -8.85 -5.25
N MET A 129 -1.11 -9.62 -6.30
CA MET A 129 -0.99 -9.21 -7.70
C MET A 129 0.42 -8.68 -8.02
N LYS A 130 0.51 -7.46 -8.58
CA LYS A 130 1.78 -6.78 -8.92
C LYS A 130 2.44 -6.07 -7.73
N ARG A 131 1.76 -5.96 -6.59
CA ARG A 131 2.30 -5.32 -5.39
C ARG A 131 3.18 -6.27 -4.58
N THR A 132 3.92 -5.71 -3.64
CA THR A 132 4.67 -6.52 -2.66
C THR A 132 3.74 -7.15 -1.63
N HIS A 133 2.61 -6.49 -1.29
CA HIS A 133 1.69 -6.93 -0.25
C HIS A 133 0.21 -6.79 -0.65
N ILE A 134 -0.61 -7.66 -0.09
CA ILE A 134 -2.07 -7.54 -0.03
C ILE A 134 -2.41 -6.47 1.00
N HIS A 135 -3.41 -5.62 0.72
CA HIS A 135 -3.83 -4.53 1.62
C HIS A 135 -5.20 -4.86 2.21
N MET A 136 -5.32 -4.74 3.51
CA MET A 136 -6.52 -5.07 4.27
C MET A 136 -6.81 -3.98 5.32
N ASN A 137 -7.97 -4.07 5.95
CA ASN A 137 -8.37 -3.28 7.10
C ASN A 137 -8.72 -4.19 8.27
N ASP A 138 -8.59 -3.65 9.47
CA ASP A 138 -9.06 -4.24 10.72
C ASP A 138 -10.53 -3.88 11.02
N LYS A 139 -11.16 -3.02 10.21
CA LYS A 139 -12.53 -2.50 10.39
C LYS A 139 -13.37 -2.64 9.14
N MET A 140 -14.68 -2.85 9.35
CA MET A 140 -15.70 -2.74 8.34
C MET A 140 -15.99 -1.26 8.00
N PRO A 141 -16.57 -0.95 6.82
CA PRO A 141 -16.88 0.44 6.39
C PRO A 141 -17.76 1.23 7.36
N ASN A 142 -18.60 0.58 8.12
CA ASN A 142 -19.50 1.17 9.11
C ASN A 142 -18.88 1.32 10.51
N GLN A 143 -17.64 0.88 10.71
CA GLN A 143 -16.97 0.85 12.00
C GLN A 143 -15.87 1.91 12.14
N GLY A 144 -15.66 2.74 11.14
CA GLY A 144 -14.68 3.82 11.18
C GLY A 144 -14.04 4.17 9.83
N GLU A 145 -13.05 5.04 9.87
CA GLU A 145 -12.34 5.49 8.67
C GLU A 145 -11.49 4.37 8.07
N ILE A 146 -11.59 4.20 6.75
CA ILE A 146 -10.84 3.22 5.97
C ILE A 146 -9.73 3.92 5.19
N ILE A 147 -8.50 3.63 5.53
CA ILE A 147 -7.31 4.25 4.92
C ILE A 147 -6.99 3.58 3.58
N SER A 148 -7.00 2.24 3.51
CA SER A 148 -6.62 1.46 2.32
C SER A 148 -7.34 0.10 2.30
N GLY A 149 -7.14 -0.69 1.25
CA GLY A 149 -7.72 -2.03 1.13
C GLY A 149 -9.21 -2.05 0.76
N MET A 150 -9.87 -0.89 0.71
CA MET A 150 -11.28 -0.79 0.36
C MET A 150 -11.56 0.53 -0.38
N ARG A 151 -12.04 0.46 -1.60
CA ARG A 151 -12.44 1.65 -2.38
C ARG A 151 -13.89 2.00 -2.09
N SER A 152 -14.27 3.27 -2.28
CA SER A 152 -15.67 3.70 -2.14
C SER A 152 -16.61 2.96 -3.10
N SER A 153 -16.12 2.55 -4.26
CA SER A 153 -16.85 1.82 -5.31
C SER A 153 -16.87 0.30 -5.14
N CYS A 154 -16.35 -0.27 -4.04
CA CYS A 154 -16.42 -1.72 -3.84
C CYS A 154 -17.86 -2.15 -3.53
N THR A 155 -18.29 -3.29 -4.09
CA THR A 155 -19.62 -3.89 -3.91
C THR A 155 -19.56 -5.13 -3.02
N LYS A 156 -18.38 -5.73 -2.88
CA LYS A 156 -18.13 -6.94 -2.07
C LYS A 156 -17.02 -6.69 -1.05
N ILE A 157 -17.13 -7.41 0.07
CA ILE A 157 -16.10 -7.43 1.11
C ILE A 157 -15.65 -8.87 1.28
N ILE A 158 -14.36 -9.11 1.08
CA ILE A 158 -13.69 -10.36 1.44
C ILE A 158 -13.32 -10.26 2.92
N ILE A 159 -13.78 -11.23 3.70
CA ILE A 159 -13.46 -11.39 5.11
C ILE A 159 -12.37 -12.46 5.22
N ILE A 160 -11.30 -12.14 5.88
CA ILE A 160 -10.15 -13.02 6.11
C ILE A 160 -10.24 -13.58 7.54
N ASP A 161 -10.30 -14.90 7.68
CA ASP A 161 -10.09 -15.60 8.93
C ASP A 161 -8.60 -15.61 9.25
N VAL A 162 -8.20 -14.71 10.15
CA VAL A 162 -6.79 -14.41 10.41
C VAL A 162 -6.09 -15.61 11.05
N ASN A 163 -6.73 -16.27 12.02
CA ASN A 163 -6.11 -17.41 12.71
C ASN A 163 -5.92 -18.60 11.76
N LYS A 164 -6.93 -18.91 10.97
CA LYS A 164 -6.82 -19.95 9.95
C LYS A 164 -5.73 -19.64 8.91
N ALA A 165 -5.55 -18.37 8.56
CA ALA A 165 -4.50 -17.97 7.65
C ALA A 165 -3.10 -18.11 8.29
N ILE A 166 -2.95 -17.76 9.58
CA ILE A 166 -1.70 -17.94 10.34
C ILE A 166 -1.34 -19.43 10.44
N ASP A 167 -2.30 -20.29 10.72
CA ASP A 167 -2.09 -21.75 10.77
C ASP A 167 -1.58 -22.32 9.45
N LEU A 168 -1.88 -21.66 8.33
CA LEU A 168 -1.34 -21.97 7.00
C LEU A 168 -0.02 -21.25 6.67
N GLY A 169 0.58 -20.52 7.61
CA GLY A 169 1.86 -19.84 7.44
C GLY A 169 1.77 -18.43 6.85
N VAL A 170 0.58 -17.83 6.78
CA VAL A 170 0.42 -16.42 6.36
C VAL A 170 0.83 -15.51 7.51
N LYS A 171 1.71 -14.52 7.22
CA LYS A 171 2.10 -13.48 8.15
C LYS A 171 1.36 -12.18 7.84
N PHE A 172 1.07 -11.43 8.89
CA PHE A 172 0.43 -10.12 8.80
C PHE A 172 1.33 -9.04 9.37
N PHE A 173 1.30 -7.87 8.76
CA PHE A 173 2.13 -6.72 9.10
C PHE A 173 1.26 -5.46 9.20
N ILE A 174 1.79 -4.44 9.88
CA ILE A 174 1.18 -3.12 9.92
C ILE A 174 2.14 -2.07 9.38
N SER A 175 1.63 -1.20 8.52
CA SER A 175 2.38 -0.04 8.02
C SER A 175 2.31 1.15 8.98
N SER A 176 3.20 2.14 8.80
CA SER A 176 3.22 3.36 9.62
C SER A 176 1.90 4.15 9.60
N ASN A 177 1.11 4.03 8.53
CA ASN A 177 -0.23 4.61 8.43
C ASN A 177 -1.36 3.62 8.76
N LYS A 178 -1.07 2.59 9.57
CA LYS A 178 -2.03 1.62 10.14
C LYS A 178 -2.80 0.77 9.12
N VAL A 179 -2.24 0.52 7.96
CA VAL A 179 -2.81 -0.41 6.98
C VAL A 179 -2.29 -1.82 7.27
N ILE A 180 -3.20 -2.79 7.31
CA ILE A 180 -2.86 -4.21 7.47
C ILE A 180 -2.37 -4.76 6.13
N LEU A 181 -1.26 -5.47 6.18
CA LEU A 181 -0.54 -5.97 5.02
C LEU A 181 -0.21 -7.45 5.17
N SER A 182 -0.12 -8.18 4.05
CA SER A 182 0.40 -9.55 4.02
C SER A 182 1.05 -9.84 2.67
N GLU A 183 2.12 -10.60 2.66
CA GLU A 183 2.69 -11.15 1.41
C GLU A 183 1.91 -12.36 0.89
N GLY A 184 0.93 -12.86 1.67
CA GLY A 184 0.33 -14.17 1.49
C GLY A 184 1.30 -15.27 1.90
N ILE A 185 1.12 -16.48 1.37
CA ILE A 185 2.09 -17.58 1.54
C ILE A 185 3.41 -17.20 0.89
N THR A 186 4.51 -17.32 1.64
CA THR A 186 5.86 -16.92 1.19
C THR A 186 6.70 -18.08 0.67
N ASP A 187 6.29 -19.33 0.91
CA ASP A 187 6.92 -20.51 0.32
C ASP A 187 6.73 -20.52 -1.20
N LYS A 188 7.83 -20.35 -1.93
CA LYS A 188 7.84 -20.32 -3.40
C LYS A 188 7.44 -21.63 -4.06
N ASN A 189 7.53 -22.76 -3.34
CA ASN A 189 7.12 -24.07 -3.83
C ASN A 189 5.61 -24.30 -3.62
N SER A 190 4.95 -23.48 -2.83
CA SER A 190 3.50 -23.57 -2.61
C SER A 190 2.73 -23.10 -3.84
N GLN A 191 1.68 -23.84 -4.24
CA GLN A 191 0.72 -23.39 -5.23
C GLN A 191 0.01 -22.08 -4.84
N HIS A 192 0.01 -21.74 -3.54
CA HIS A 192 -0.57 -20.52 -2.99
C HIS A 192 0.45 -19.39 -2.79
N TYR A 193 1.65 -19.49 -3.38
CA TYR A 193 2.67 -18.43 -3.25
C TYR A 193 2.11 -17.06 -3.63
N GLY A 194 2.19 -16.10 -2.70
CA GLY A 194 1.67 -14.74 -2.88
C GLY A 194 0.15 -14.59 -2.71
N TYR A 195 -0.54 -15.61 -2.18
CA TYR A 195 -1.97 -15.61 -1.90
C TYR A 195 -2.27 -15.81 -0.41
N ILE A 196 -3.37 -15.24 0.06
CA ILE A 196 -4.09 -15.77 1.22
C ILE A 196 -5.06 -16.81 0.67
N PRO A 197 -4.94 -18.10 1.06
CA PRO A 197 -5.72 -19.19 0.48
C PRO A 197 -7.24 -18.99 0.63
N LYS A 198 -8.01 -19.38 -0.36
CA LYS A 198 -9.48 -19.25 -0.35
C LYS A 198 -10.16 -19.95 0.84
N SER A 199 -9.53 -20.99 1.38
CA SER A 199 -10.03 -21.68 2.58
C SER A 199 -10.11 -20.79 3.82
N CYS A 200 -9.37 -19.65 3.84
CA CYS A 200 -9.38 -18.65 4.90
C CYS A 200 -10.37 -17.51 4.63
N LEU A 201 -11.11 -17.55 3.52
CA LEU A 201 -11.89 -16.41 3.03
C LEU A 201 -13.39 -16.70 3.06
N SER A 202 -14.17 -15.66 3.31
CA SER A 202 -15.59 -15.59 3.00
C SER A 202 -15.92 -14.26 2.34
N VAL A 203 -17.06 -14.15 1.69
CA VAL A 203 -17.47 -12.93 0.98
C VAL A 203 -18.88 -12.53 1.40
N ILE A 204 -19.07 -11.22 1.56
CA ILE A 204 -20.38 -10.62 1.81
C ILE A 204 -20.62 -9.43 0.88
N ASP A 205 -21.87 -9.03 0.73
CA ASP A 205 -22.25 -7.76 0.13
C ASP A 205 -21.84 -6.60 1.04
N ARG A 206 -21.49 -5.46 0.41
CA ARG A 206 -21.16 -4.26 1.14
C ARG A 206 -22.39 -3.44 1.51
#